data_4c22c969034aa89df2d6edb50d26cfff
#
_entry.id   4c22c969034aa89df2d6edb50d26cfff
#
_cell.length_a   1.000
_cell.length_b   1.000
_cell.length_c   1.000
_cell.angle_alpha   90.00
_cell.angle_beta   90.00
_cell.angle_gamma   90.00
#
_symmetry.space_group_name_H-M   'P 1'
#
loop_
_entity.id
_entity.type
_entity.pdbx_description
1 polymer ?
#
loop_
_entity_poly.entity_id
_entity_poly.type
_entity_poly.pdbx_seq_one_letter_code
_entity_poly.pdbx_strand_id
1 'polypeptide(L)'
;MRRFLCLISAGLVCGGCASVSPRQYEKEKPALDLSRYMEGPLEAWGMFQNRKGVVVKRFHVKMVGTWSNNVGRLEEDFVFSDGSTQRRVWTITKLDANRYTGTADDVVGVAQGEAFGNALNWRYTLALPVGKKVYNVKFDDWMFLMDDEVMLNRATMSKWGFRLGEVTLGFRKLRNEK
;
A
#
# COMPACT_ATOMS: atom_id res chain seq x y z
N MET A 1 49.64 -8.54 47.97
CA MET A 1 48.79 -7.58 47.24
C MET A 1 48.36 -8.21 45.89
N ARG A 2 47.16 -8.78 45.81
CA ARG A 2 46.59 -9.42 44.60
C ARG A 2 45.70 -8.42 43.93
N ARG A 3 46.06 -7.98 42.69
CA ARG A 3 45.25 -7.13 41.85
C ARG A 3 44.22 -8.01 41.12
N PHE A 4 42.93 -7.82 41.41
CA PHE A 4 41.80 -8.35 40.62
C PHE A 4 41.61 -7.48 39.41
N LEU A 5 41.77 -8.06 38.20
CA LEU A 5 41.47 -7.43 36.93
C LEU A 5 40.02 -7.78 36.59
N CYS A 6 39.10 -6.81 36.69
CA CYS A 6 37.70 -6.94 36.27
C CYS A 6 37.64 -6.72 34.76
N LEU A 7 37.41 -7.79 34.00
CA LEU A 7 37.10 -7.72 32.57
C LEU A 7 35.60 -7.36 32.42
N ILE A 8 35.34 -6.12 32.00
CA ILE A 8 34.00 -5.69 31.61
C ILE A 8 33.79 -6.12 30.14
N SER A 9 33.01 -7.18 29.97
CA SER A 9 32.55 -7.62 28.66
C SER A 9 31.44 -6.69 28.20
N ALA A 10 31.71 -5.76 27.27
CA ALA A 10 30.72 -4.93 26.61
C ALA A 10 29.98 -5.76 25.54
N GLY A 11 28.83 -6.28 25.90
CA GLY A 11 27.92 -6.94 24.93
C GLY A 11 27.38 -5.92 23.95
N LEU A 12 27.82 -5.99 22.68
CA LEU A 12 27.23 -5.24 21.57
C LEU A 12 25.81 -5.81 21.31
N VAL A 13 24.77 -5.14 21.79
CA VAL A 13 23.39 -5.43 21.41
C VAL A 13 23.18 -4.81 20.03
N CYS A 14 23.41 -5.58 18.97
CA CYS A 14 22.93 -5.23 17.62
C CYS A 14 21.40 -5.27 17.63
N GLY A 15 20.76 -4.14 17.93
CA GLY A 15 19.33 -3.93 17.70
C GLY A 15 19.07 -3.95 16.20
N GLY A 16 18.76 -5.12 15.64
CA GLY A 16 18.27 -5.25 14.27
C GLY A 16 16.98 -4.45 14.16
N CYS A 17 16.92 -3.47 13.23
CA CYS A 17 15.68 -2.82 12.85
C CYS A 17 14.76 -3.88 12.23
N ALA A 18 13.90 -4.50 13.03
CA ALA A 18 12.88 -5.40 12.54
C ALA A 18 11.91 -4.56 11.67
N SER A 19 11.81 -4.87 10.38
CA SER A 19 10.80 -4.27 9.50
C SER A 19 9.42 -4.67 9.98
N VAL A 20 8.47 -3.73 9.91
CA VAL A 20 7.07 -4.01 10.25
C VAL A 20 6.53 -5.11 9.34
N SER A 21 5.86 -6.12 9.92
CA SER A 21 5.22 -7.22 9.19
C SER A 21 3.71 -7.15 9.37
N PRO A 22 2.90 -7.46 8.35
CA PRO A 22 1.44 -7.53 8.47
C PRO A 22 0.97 -8.49 9.58
N ARG A 23 1.71 -9.56 9.88
CA ARG A 23 1.41 -10.50 10.96
C ARG A 23 1.29 -9.86 12.34
N GLN A 24 1.91 -8.71 12.57
CA GLN A 24 1.78 -7.98 13.84
C GLN A 24 0.33 -7.54 14.11
N TYR A 25 -0.49 -7.42 13.05
CA TYR A 25 -1.89 -7.01 13.10
C TYR A 25 -2.89 -8.19 13.08
N GLU A 26 -2.43 -9.44 13.16
CA GLU A 26 -3.27 -10.64 12.99
C GLU A 26 -4.52 -10.67 13.90
N LYS A 27 -4.42 -10.07 15.09
CA LYS A 27 -5.53 -10.01 16.07
C LYS A 27 -6.42 -8.79 15.92
N GLU A 28 -6.01 -7.80 15.10
CA GLU A 28 -6.74 -6.56 14.91
C GLU A 28 -8.04 -6.76 14.10
N LYS A 29 -9.04 -5.94 14.40
CA LYS A 29 -10.38 -5.98 13.78
C LYS A 29 -10.76 -4.59 13.25
N PRO A 30 -11.64 -4.57 12.23
CA PRO A 30 -12.22 -5.70 11.49
C PRO A 30 -11.19 -6.40 10.62
N ALA A 31 -11.32 -7.72 10.40
CA ALA A 31 -10.40 -8.45 9.55
C ALA A 31 -10.59 -8.04 8.08
N LEU A 32 -9.49 -7.66 7.43
CA LEU A 32 -9.48 -7.24 6.03
C LEU A 32 -9.46 -8.47 5.10
N ASP A 33 -10.54 -8.65 4.36
CA ASP A 33 -10.57 -9.47 3.14
C ASP A 33 -10.65 -8.52 1.95
N LEU A 34 -9.57 -8.43 1.17
CA LEU A 34 -9.48 -7.51 0.04
C LEU A 34 -10.56 -7.77 -1.01
N SER A 35 -10.91 -9.05 -1.25
CA SER A 35 -11.94 -9.42 -2.19
C SER A 35 -13.33 -8.91 -1.77
N ARG A 36 -13.62 -8.94 -0.47
CA ARG A 36 -14.88 -8.42 0.07
C ARG A 36 -14.89 -6.89 0.14
N TYR A 37 -13.77 -6.29 0.56
CA TYR A 37 -13.72 -4.84 0.69
C TYR A 37 -13.77 -4.13 -0.66
N MET A 38 -13.03 -4.62 -1.66
CA MET A 38 -12.95 -4.02 -2.99
C MET A 38 -14.09 -4.43 -3.95
N GLU A 39 -15.06 -5.24 -3.51
CA GLU A 39 -16.24 -5.59 -4.31
C GLU A 39 -17.21 -4.41 -4.37
N GLY A 40 -17.69 -4.06 -5.59
CA GLY A 40 -18.64 -2.97 -5.82
C GLY A 40 -18.01 -1.58 -5.91
N PRO A 41 -18.81 -0.50 -5.74
CA PRO A 41 -18.33 0.87 -5.90
C PRO A 41 -17.59 1.37 -4.65
N LEU A 42 -16.46 2.06 -4.90
CA LEU A 42 -15.67 2.75 -3.89
C LEU A 42 -15.23 4.12 -4.40
N GLU A 43 -14.82 4.98 -3.50
CA GLU A 43 -14.10 6.21 -3.82
C GLU A 43 -12.92 6.40 -2.86
N ALA A 44 -11.92 7.18 -3.30
CA ALA A 44 -10.80 7.53 -2.45
C ALA A 44 -10.33 8.96 -2.75
N TRP A 45 -9.82 9.61 -1.72
CA TRP A 45 -9.12 10.88 -1.82
C TRP A 45 -7.69 10.71 -1.38
N GLY A 46 -6.77 11.27 -2.16
CA GLY A 46 -5.36 11.11 -1.88
C GLY A 46 -4.52 12.33 -2.20
N MET A 47 -3.30 12.28 -1.69
CA MET A 47 -2.28 13.30 -1.96
C MET A 47 -0.91 12.68 -2.10
N PHE A 48 -0.11 13.24 -3.02
CA PHE A 48 1.31 12.96 -3.12
C PHE A 48 2.09 14.00 -2.32
N GLN A 49 3.00 13.54 -1.49
CA GLN A 49 3.93 14.37 -0.74
C GLN A 49 5.36 14.04 -1.20
N ASN A 50 6.16 15.08 -1.46
CA ASN A 50 7.56 14.88 -1.75
C ASN A 50 8.35 14.50 -0.48
N ARG A 51 9.66 14.22 -0.62
CA ARG A 51 10.53 13.82 0.50
C ARG A 51 10.61 14.85 1.65
N LYS A 52 10.20 16.11 1.41
CA LYS A 52 10.15 17.18 2.42
C LYS A 52 8.78 17.28 3.10
N GLY A 53 7.82 16.42 2.74
CA GLY A 53 6.45 16.45 3.27
C GLY A 53 5.52 17.44 2.58
N VAL A 54 6.01 18.18 1.56
CA VAL A 54 5.18 19.15 0.82
C VAL A 54 4.22 18.39 -0.09
N VAL A 55 2.91 18.71 0.00
CA VAL A 55 1.90 18.19 -0.91
C VAL A 55 2.12 18.79 -2.30
N VAL A 56 2.42 17.94 -3.28
CA VAL A 56 2.71 18.33 -4.66
C VAL A 56 1.56 18.06 -5.61
N LYS A 57 0.66 17.14 -5.27
CA LYS A 57 -0.52 16.81 -6.07
C LYS A 57 -1.59 16.15 -5.20
N ARG A 58 -2.86 16.48 -5.42
CA ARG A 58 -4.02 15.83 -4.81
C ARG A 58 -4.83 15.13 -5.90
N PHE A 59 -5.62 14.15 -5.51
CA PHE A 59 -6.48 13.44 -6.46
C PHE A 59 -7.70 12.84 -5.76
N HIS A 60 -8.73 12.62 -6.57
CA HIS A 60 -9.91 11.83 -6.23
C HIS A 60 -9.97 10.63 -7.19
N VAL A 61 -10.38 9.48 -6.70
CA VAL A 61 -10.52 8.24 -7.48
C VAL A 61 -11.91 7.70 -7.28
N LYS A 62 -12.59 7.40 -8.38
CA LYS A 62 -13.77 6.55 -8.39
C LYS A 62 -13.36 5.16 -8.81
N MET A 63 -13.85 4.16 -8.08
CA MET A 63 -13.44 2.77 -8.31
C MET A 63 -14.65 1.86 -8.37
N VAL A 64 -14.52 0.79 -9.17
CA VAL A 64 -15.48 -0.31 -9.20
C VAL A 64 -14.70 -1.62 -9.21
N GLY A 65 -14.92 -2.44 -8.19
CA GLY A 65 -14.38 -3.79 -8.11
C GLY A 65 -15.41 -4.83 -8.47
N THR A 66 -15.00 -5.84 -9.21
CA THR A 66 -15.79 -7.03 -9.53
C THR A 66 -14.94 -8.27 -9.27
N TRP A 67 -15.52 -9.26 -8.59
CA TRP A 67 -14.82 -10.50 -8.26
C TRP A 67 -15.52 -11.70 -8.83
N SER A 68 -14.75 -12.64 -9.37
CA SER A 68 -15.22 -13.97 -9.77
C SER A 68 -14.25 -15.00 -9.23
N ASN A 69 -14.74 -15.86 -8.36
CA ASN A 69 -13.90 -16.79 -7.59
C ASN A 69 -12.76 -16.04 -6.86
N ASN A 70 -11.51 -16.36 -7.18
CA ASN A 70 -10.32 -15.78 -6.55
C ASN A 70 -9.72 -14.62 -7.37
N VAL A 71 -10.36 -14.18 -8.45
CA VAL A 71 -9.83 -13.10 -9.32
C VAL A 71 -10.75 -11.91 -9.27
N GLY A 72 -10.16 -10.76 -8.91
CA GLY A 72 -10.80 -9.46 -8.89
C GLY A 72 -10.28 -8.56 -10.01
N ARG A 73 -11.18 -7.74 -10.56
CA ARG A 73 -10.87 -6.64 -11.45
C ARG A 73 -11.27 -5.35 -10.76
N LEU A 74 -10.31 -4.47 -10.48
CA LEU A 74 -10.54 -3.16 -9.88
C LEU A 74 -10.24 -2.08 -10.92
N GLU A 75 -11.26 -1.34 -11.31
CA GLU A 75 -11.16 -0.20 -12.22
C GLU A 75 -11.08 1.08 -11.41
N GLU A 76 -10.09 1.91 -11.72
CA GLU A 76 -9.79 3.15 -11.01
C GLU A 76 -9.77 4.31 -12.00
N ASP A 77 -10.66 5.29 -11.81
CA ASP A 77 -10.70 6.53 -12.57
C ASP A 77 -10.24 7.70 -11.69
N PHE A 78 -9.05 8.22 -11.98
CA PHE A 78 -8.40 9.31 -11.25
C PHE A 78 -8.72 10.67 -11.85
N VAL A 79 -8.98 11.65 -10.98
CA VAL A 79 -9.01 13.08 -11.32
C VAL A 79 -8.03 13.79 -10.40
N PHE A 80 -7.02 14.44 -10.99
CA PHE A 80 -5.98 15.13 -10.27
C PHE A 80 -6.29 16.63 -10.09
N SER A 81 -5.64 17.27 -9.11
CA SER A 81 -5.82 18.69 -8.79
C SER A 81 -5.38 19.66 -9.89
N ASP A 82 -4.63 19.21 -10.89
CA ASP A 82 -4.26 19.95 -12.09
C ASP A 82 -5.24 19.73 -13.26
N GLY A 83 -6.35 19.02 -13.04
CA GLY A 83 -7.35 18.69 -14.04
C GLY A 83 -7.00 17.49 -14.91
N SER A 84 -5.80 16.93 -14.81
CA SER A 84 -5.45 15.71 -15.55
C SER A 84 -6.20 14.50 -15.01
N THR A 85 -6.40 13.49 -15.87
CA THR A 85 -7.08 12.24 -15.53
C THR A 85 -6.19 11.05 -15.84
N GLN A 86 -6.44 9.94 -15.17
CA GLN A 86 -5.79 8.65 -15.45
C GLN A 86 -6.79 7.54 -15.19
N ARG A 87 -6.75 6.48 -15.98
CA ARG A 87 -7.43 5.23 -15.70
C ARG A 87 -6.40 4.14 -15.44
N ARG A 88 -6.65 3.33 -14.42
CA ARG A 88 -5.89 2.11 -14.12
C ARG A 88 -6.85 0.96 -13.91
N VAL A 89 -6.44 -0.22 -14.32
CA VAL A 89 -7.20 -1.45 -14.07
C VAL A 89 -6.25 -2.47 -13.45
N TRP A 90 -6.56 -2.86 -12.23
CA TRP A 90 -5.89 -3.98 -11.59
C TRP A 90 -6.61 -5.29 -11.88
N THR A 91 -5.82 -6.32 -12.15
CA THR A 91 -6.25 -7.72 -12.00
C THR A 91 -5.59 -8.25 -10.74
N ILE A 92 -6.41 -8.59 -9.74
CA ILE A 92 -5.95 -9.03 -8.42
C ILE A 92 -6.33 -10.49 -8.24
N THR A 93 -5.39 -11.34 -7.84
CA THR A 93 -5.63 -12.75 -7.55
C THR A 93 -5.42 -13.03 -6.07
N LYS A 94 -6.44 -13.57 -5.41
CA LYS A 94 -6.36 -14.10 -4.04
C LYS A 94 -5.76 -15.50 -4.10
N LEU A 95 -4.55 -15.68 -3.59
CA LEU A 95 -3.83 -16.96 -3.61
C LEU A 95 -4.28 -17.88 -2.47
N ASP A 96 -4.51 -17.30 -1.30
CA ASP A 96 -5.01 -17.98 -0.09
C ASP A 96 -5.66 -16.97 0.87
N ALA A 97 -5.84 -17.35 2.13
CA ALA A 97 -6.48 -16.48 3.13
C ALA A 97 -5.77 -15.13 3.34
N ASN A 98 -4.46 -15.09 3.13
CA ASN A 98 -3.63 -13.94 3.49
C ASN A 98 -2.85 -13.33 2.33
N ARG A 99 -2.66 -14.07 1.22
CA ARG A 99 -1.78 -13.64 0.14
C ARG A 99 -2.55 -13.30 -1.13
N TYR A 100 -2.09 -12.24 -1.76
CA TYR A 100 -2.63 -11.70 -3.01
C TYR A 100 -1.51 -11.39 -3.99
N THR A 101 -1.83 -11.42 -5.27
CA THR A 101 -0.98 -10.88 -6.34
C THR A 101 -1.81 -9.94 -7.21
N GLY A 102 -1.14 -9.04 -7.94
CA GLY A 102 -1.84 -8.14 -8.84
C GLY A 102 -0.97 -7.67 -10.00
N THR A 103 -1.64 -7.34 -11.10
CA THR A 103 -1.03 -6.73 -12.28
C THR A 103 -1.87 -5.55 -12.74
N ALA A 104 -1.21 -4.54 -13.33
CA ALA A 104 -1.83 -3.43 -14.05
C ALA A 104 -0.88 -2.97 -15.16
N ASP A 105 -1.36 -2.22 -16.16
CA ASP A 105 -0.57 -1.84 -17.33
C ASP A 105 0.66 -0.99 -17.00
N ASP A 106 0.58 -0.19 -15.94
CA ASP A 106 1.66 0.66 -15.45
C ASP A 106 2.50 0.01 -14.32
N VAL A 107 2.23 -1.26 -13.98
CA VAL A 107 2.97 -2.04 -12.98
C VAL A 107 3.99 -2.94 -13.65
N VAL A 108 5.25 -2.83 -13.22
CA VAL A 108 6.35 -3.66 -13.73
C VAL A 108 6.35 -5.00 -12.98
N GLY A 109 6.06 -6.07 -13.71
CA GLY A 109 5.97 -7.41 -13.15
C GLY A 109 4.68 -7.64 -12.37
N VAL A 110 4.78 -8.29 -11.21
CA VAL A 110 3.63 -8.71 -10.38
C VAL A 110 3.75 -8.08 -9.00
N ALA A 111 2.70 -7.37 -8.59
CA ALA A 111 2.55 -6.86 -7.23
C ALA A 111 2.28 -8.00 -6.25
N GLN A 112 2.76 -7.85 -5.01
CA GLN A 112 2.61 -8.83 -3.93
C GLN A 112 1.86 -8.20 -2.76
N GLY A 113 0.83 -8.87 -2.26
CA GLY A 113 0.03 -8.45 -1.12
C GLY A 113 0.00 -9.49 -0.02
N GLU A 114 0.07 -9.02 1.22
CA GLU A 114 -0.06 -9.85 2.41
C GLU A 114 -0.98 -9.17 3.43
N ALA A 115 -2.08 -9.84 3.82
CA ALA A 115 -3.08 -9.31 4.73
C ALA A 115 -3.17 -10.13 6.01
N PHE A 116 -3.15 -9.46 7.17
CA PHE A 116 -3.38 -10.06 8.49
C PHE A 116 -4.17 -9.09 9.36
N GLY A 117 -5.20 -9.59 10.05
CA GLY A 117 -6.10 -8.75 10.83
C GLY A 117 -6.69 -7.64 9.96
N ASN A 118 -6.57 -6.38 10.38
CA ASN A 118 -7.08 -5.24 9.65
C ASN A 118 -6.08 -4.62 8.65
N ALA A 119 -4.86 -5.17 8.54
CA ALA A 119 -3.77 -4.60 7.74
C ALA A 119 -3.48 -5.40 6.46
N LEU A 120 -3.16 -4.68 5.39
CA LEU A 120 -2.60 -5.21 4.14
C LEU A 120 -1.32 -4.44 3.82
N ASN A 121 -0.25 -5.16 3.52
CA ASN A 121 0.93 -4.59 2.88
C ASN A 121 0.94 -5.00 1.40
N TRP A 122 0.96 -4.01 0.49
CA TRP A 122 0.95 -4.20 -0.95
C TRP A 122 2.21 -3.60 -1.57
N ARG A 123 3.03 -4.39 -2.22
CA ARG A 123 4.32 -3.97 -2.78
C ARG A 123 4.38 -4.18 -4.28
N TYR A 124 4.78 -3.14 -5.00
CA TYR A 124 4.90 -3.17 -6.46
C TYR A 124 5.92 -2.16 -6.97
N THR A 125 6.23 -2.25 -8.25
CA THR A 125 7.03 -1.27 -8.97
C THR A 125 6.15 -0.63 -10.04
N LEU A 126 6.04 0.70 -10.01
CA LEU A 126 5.26 1.49 -10.96
C LEU A 126 6.18 2.08 -12.03
N ALA A 127 5.82 1.94 -13.31
CA ALA A 127 6.44 2.65 -14.43
C ALA A 127 5.86 4.07 -14.51
N LEU A 128 6.45 5.00 -13.74
CA LEU A 128 5.93 6.37 -13.59
C LEU A 128 6.47 7.30 -14.68
N PRO A 129 5.61 7.86 -15.55
CA PRO A 129 6.02 8.87 -16.52
C PRO A 129 6.30 10.22 -15.80
N VAL A 130 7.47 10.79 -16.06
CA VAL A 130 7.85 12.13 -15.56
C VAL A 130 8.46 12.90 -16.74
N GLY A 131 7.72 13.86 -17.27
CA GLY A 131 8.07 14.56 -18.50
C GLY A 131 8.18 13.58 -19.68
N LYS A 132 9.36 13.50 -20.32
CA LYS A 132 9.62 12.60 -21.46
C LYS A 132 10.25 11.25 -21.05
N LYS A 133 10.41 10.98 -19.75
CA LYS A 133 11.07 9.77 -19.23
C LYS A 133 10.11 8.94 -18.40
N VAL A 134 10.33 7.62 -18.37
CA VAL A 134 9.63 6.70 -17.48
C VAL A 134 10.61 6.22 -16.40
N TYR A 135 10.16 6.28 -15.15
CA TYR A 135 10.94 5.85 -14.01
C TYR A 135 10.25 4.69 -13.29
N ASN A 136 10.99 3.61 -13.07
CA ASN A 136 10.53 2.53 -12.22
C ASN A 136 10.67 2.96 -10.75
N VAL A 137 9.55 3.14 -10.07
CA VAL A 137 9.45 3.58 -8.68
C VAL A 137 8.83 2.44 -7.85
N LYS A 138 9.50 2.06 -6.76
CA LYS A 138 8.98 1.05 -5.83
C LYS A 138 7.97 1.71 -4.89
N PHE A 139 6.85 1.03 -4.70
CA PHE A 139 5.80 1.36 -3.75
C PHE A 139 5.75 0.30 -2.66
N ASP A 140 5.67 0.74 -1.43
CA ASP A 140 5.42 -0.05 -0.23
C ASP A 140 4.18 0.54 0.44
N ASP A 141 3.03 -0.05 0.11
CA ASP A 141 1.71 0.41 0.52
C ASP A 141 1.25 -0.33 1.77
N TRP A 142 0.88 0.43 2.78
CA TRP A 142 0.20 -0.08 3.97
C TRP A 142 -1.23 0.44 4.00
N MET A 143 -2.16 -0.50 4.06
CA MET A 143 -3.59 -0.23 4.14
C MET A 143 -4.13 -0.78 5.45
N PHE A 144 -5.00 -0.01 6.11
CA PHE A 144 -5.60 -0.38 7.39
C PHE A 144 -7.10 -0.19 7.29
N LEU A 145 -7.86 -1.28 7.43
CA LEU A 145 -9.31 -1.24 7.51
C LEU A 145 -9.71 -0.69 8.88
N MET A 146 -10.38 0.45 8.91
CA MET A 146 -10.77 1.13 10.14
C MET A 146 -12.14 0.67 10.65
N ASP A 147 -13.06 0.46 9.71
CA ASP A 147 -14.40 -0.10 9.89
C ASP A 147 -14.85 -0.78 8.59
N ASP A 148 -16.12 -1.15 8.46
CA ASP A 148 -16.62 -1.83 7.26
C ASP A 148 -16.62 -0.96 5.99
N GLU A 149 -16.46 0.35 6.11
CA GLU A 149 -16.54 1.31 4.98
C GLU A 149 -15.22 2.02 4.72
N VAL A 150 -14.45 2.34 5.76
CA VAL A 150 -13.26 3.21 5.66
C VAL A 150 -11.97 2.41 5.75
N MET A 151 -11.06 2.65 4.81
CA MET A 151 -9.70 2.12 4.83
C MET A 151 -8.71 3.26 4.60
N LEU A 152 -7.68 3.34 5.44
CA LEU A 152 -6.58 4.28 5.30
C LEU A 152 -5.38 3.62 4.65
N ASN A 153 -4.72 4.36 3.75
CA ASN A 153 -3.51 3.92 3.07
C ASN A 153 -2.39 4.94 3.22
N ARG A 154 -1.20 4.41 3.41
CA ARG A 154 0.05 5.15 3.32
C ARG A 154 1.07 4.37 2.53
N ALA A 155 1.51 4.93 1.39
CA ALA A 155 2.48 4.35 0.51
C ALA A 155 3.80 5.10 0.55
N THR A 156 4.91 4.40 0.77
CA THR A 156 6.25 4.95 0.60
C THR A 156 6.72 4.73 -0.82
N MET A 157 7.17 5.79 -1.47
CA MET A 157 7.75 5.78 -2.81
C MET A 157 9.27 5.80 -2.71
N SER A 158 9.95 4.87 -3.36
CA SER A 158 11.42 4.81 -3.35
C SER A 158 12.02 4.41 -4.70
N LYS A 159 13.28 4.83 -4.92
CA LYS A 159 14.08 4.44 -6.08
C LYS A 159 15.55 4.33 -5.69
N TRP A 160 16.21 3.26 -6.09
CA TRP A 160 17.61 2.99 -5.74
C TRP A 160 17.91 3.05 -4.23
N GLY A 161 16.94 2.67 -3.39
CA GLY A 161 17.07 2.74 -1.94
C GLY A 161 16.74 4.10 -1.32
N PHE A 162 16.56 5.16 -2.12
CA PHE A 162 16.22 6.50 -1.62
C PHE A 162 14.70 6.71 -1.62
N ARG A 163 14.16 7.22 -0.51
CA ARG A 163 12.78 7.68 -0.41
C ARG A 163 12.57 8.92 -1.29
N LEU A 164 11.57 8.86 -2.17
CA LEU A 164 11.18 9.97 -3.05
C LEU A 164 10.05 10.80 -2.45
N GLY A 165 9.14 10.15 -1.73
CA GLY A 165 7.96 10.76 -1.16
C GLY A 165 7.00 9.72 -0.62
N GLU A 166 5.77 10.16 -0.39
CA GLU A 166 4.67 9.33 0.10
C GLU A 166 3.38 9.65 -0.64
N VAL A 167 2.50 8.67 -0.64
CA VAL A 167 1.09 8.83 -1.01
C VAL A 167 0.26 8.47 0.21
N THR A 168 -0.71 9.31 0.53
CA THR A 168 -1.72 9.03 1.55
C THR A 168 -3.08 9.03 0.90
N LEU A 169 -3.91 7.98 1.17
CA LEU A 169 -5.28 7.88 0.70
C LEU A 169 -6.22 7.53 1.85
N GLY A 170 -7.45 8.04 1.76
CA GLY A 170 -8.59 7.51 2.49
C GLY A 170 -9.57 6.92 1.49
N PHE A 171 -9.89 5.64 1.64
CA PHE A 171 -10.90 4.95 0.85
C PHE A 171 -12.23 4.94 1.60
N ARG A 172 -13.32 5.01 0.85
CA ARG A 172 -14.67 4.79 1.34
C ARG A 172 -15.42 3.83 0.41
N LYS A 173 -15.91 2.75 0.99
CA LYS A 173 -16.84 1.84 0.31
C LYS A 173 -18.20 2.51 0.22
N LEU A 174 -18.77 2.54 -0.98
CA LEU A 174 -20.10 3.10 -1.20
C LEU A 174 -21.14 2.00 -1.02
N ARG A 175 -22.24 2.36 -0.37
CA ARG A 175 -23.40 1.44 -0.28
C ARG A 175 -24.12 1.48 -1.62
N ASN A 176 -24.47 0.32 -2.14
CA ASN A 176 -25.44 0.28 -3.24
C ASN A 176 -26.76 0.85 -2.70
N GLU A 177 -27.17 2.01 -3.18
CA GLU A 177 -28.54 2.47 -2.94
C GLU A 177 -29.49 1.42 -3.53
N LYS A 178 -30.35 0.88 -2.67
CA LYS A 178 -31.39 -0.08 -3.05
C LYS A 178 -32.52 0.62 -3.73
#